data_97ba5b50e659780d81d50b9bfaf5c500
#
_entry.id   97ba5b50e659780d81d50b9bfaf5c500
#
_cell.length_a   1.000
_cell.length_b   1.000
_cell.length_c   1.000
_cell.angle_alpha   90.00
_cell.angle_beta   90.00
_cell.angle_gamma   90.00
#
_symmetry.space_group_name_H-M   'P 1'
#
loop_
_entity.id
_entity.type
_entity.pdbx_description
1 polymer ?
#
loop_
_entity_poly.entity_id
_entity_poly.type
_entity_poly.pdbx_seq_one_letter_code
_entity_poly.pdbx_strand_id
1 'polypeptide(L)'
;DKKVVLEISDVMEKVNNGFFEYSIKQKAVTKDIEDLRLIINKMLNRTKLKIDNINLLLNSYSQSNYVFKLDEIQKKGMYGDFGTLCTSTSLLGQSSSELIAMITNAGMELENNTKILASSSNELALSSTQQASSLEQSSAALEQITSNIRNNYENMNKMMNIANDVNDAANVGSKFAFQTSSSMDEIN
;
A
#
# COMPACT_ATOMS: atom_id res chain seq x y z
N ASP A 1 -11.07 -44.42 -56.51
CA ASP A 1 -10.03 -43.51 -55.92
C ASP A 1 -10.25 -42.04 -56.26
N LYS A 2 -10.81 -41.69 -57.46
CA LYS A 2 -11.04 -40.25 -57.80
C LYS A 2 -11.88 -39.51 -56.78
N LYS A 3 -12.92 -40.11 -56.20
CA LYS A 3 -13.77 -39.52 -55.17
C LYS A 3 -13.01 -39.29 -53.88
N VAL A 4 -12.12 -40.19 -53.46
CA VAL A 4 -11.28 -40.07 -52.26
C VAL A 4 -10.28 -38.92 -52.42
N VAL A 5 -9.66 -38.81 -53.60
CA VAL A 5 -8.73 -37.71 -53.89
C VAL A 5 -9.42 -36.34 -53.84
N LEU A 6 -10.67 -36.24 -54.35
CA LEU A 6 -11.48 -35.01 -54.24
C LEU A 6 -11.82 -34.68 -52.77
N GLU A 7 -12.18 -35.69 -51.98
CA GLU A 7 -12.45 -35.49 -50.56
C GLU A 7 -11.19 -35.09 -49.77
N ILE A 8 -10.03 -35.66 -50.10
CA ILE A 8 -8.73 -35.23 -49.56
C ILE A 8 -8.50 -33.75 -49.86
N SER A 9 -8.72 -33.32 -51.12
CA SER A 9 -8.55 -31.93 -51.52
C SER A 9 -9.48 -30.99 -50.74
N ASP A 10 -10.77 -31.34 -50.58
CA ASP A 10 -11.75 -30.55 -49.82
C ASP A 10 -11.36 -30.47 -48.34
N VAL A 11 -10.95 -31.59 -47.73
CA VAL A 11 -10.49 -31.59 -46.34
C VAL A 11 -9.23 -30.76 -46.15
N MET A 12 -8.27 -30.84 -47.09
CA MET A 12 -7.04 -30.04 -47.04
C MET A 12 -7.31 -28.54 -47.19
N GLU A 13 -8.29 -28.14 -48.00
CA GLU A 13 -8.74 -26.75 -48.09
C GLU A 13 -9.31 -26.24 -46.75
N LYS A 14 -10.13 -27.06 -46.08
CA LYS A 14 -10.64 -26.74 -44.72
C LYS A 14 -9.52 -26.64 -43.72
N VAL A 15 -8.52 -27.52 -43.75
CA VAL A 15 -7.33 -27.46 -42.90
C VAL A 15 -6.53 -26.18 -43.16
N ASN A 16 -6.36 -25.79 -44.42
CA ASN A 16 -5.69 -24.53 -44.76
C ASN A 16 -6.41 -23.30 -44.18
N ASN A 17 -7.73 -23.40 -44.03
CA ASN A 17 -8.56 -22.39 -43.35
C ASN A 17 -8.63 -22.55 -41.80
N GLY A 18 -7.86 -23.48 -41.20
CA GLY A 18 -7.74 -23.69 -39.76
C GLY A 18 -8.72 -24.70 -39.16
N PHE A 19 -9.51 -25.40 -39.96
CA PHE A 19 -10.48 -26.40 -39.48
C PHE A 19 -9.88 -27.79 -39.44
N PHE A 20 -9.51 -28.27 -38.27
CA PHE A 20 -8.88 -29.59 -38.06
C PHE A 20 -9.86 -30.70 -37.63
N GLU A 21 -11.15 -30.41 -37.54
CA GLU A 21 -12.20 -31.32 -37.10
C GLU A 21 -12.71 -32.27 -38.20
N TYR A 22 -12.37 -31.98 -39.44
CA TYR A 22 -12.78 -32.78 -40.59
C TYR A 22 -11.91 -34.00 -40.78
N SER A 23 -12.47 -35.06 -41.36
CA SER A 23 -11.78 -36.30 -41.67
C SER A 23 -12.23 -36.82 -43.02
N ILE A 24 -11.36 -37.54 -43.70
CA ILE A 24 -11.64 -38.22 -44.97
C ILE A 24 -12.38 -39.52 -44.65
N LYS A 25 -13.65 -39.61 -45.05
CA LYS A 25 -14.53 -40.74 -44.72
C LYS A 25 -14.54 -41.85 -45.78
N GLN A 26 -14.40 -41.47 -47.04
CA GLN A 26 -14.40 -42.43 -48.12
C GLN A 26 -13.13 -43.30 -48.11
N LYS A 27 -13.32 -44.62 -48.28
CA LYS A 27 -12.21 -45.57 -48.37
C LYS A 27 -11.72 -45.64 -49.79
N ALA A 28 -10.43 -45.73 -50.00
CA ALA A 28 -9.80 -45.95 -51.30
C ALA A 28 -9.72 -47.45 -51.64
N VAL A 29 -9.72 -47.71 -52.92
CA VAL A 29 -9.52 -49.06 -53.42
C VAL A 29 -8.04 -49.39 -53.51
N THR A 30 -7.21 -48.45 -53.98
CA THR A 30 -5.75 -48.58 -54.07
C THR A 30 -5.13 -48.42 -52.66
N LYS A 31 -4.25 -49.34 -52.31
CA LYS A 31 -3.58 -49.37 -51.02
C LYS A 31 -2.84 -48.06 -50.68
N ASP A 32 -2.10 -47.53 -51.67
CA ASP A 32 -1.31 -46.32 -51.48
C ASP A 32 -2.19 -45.10 -51.10
N ILE A 33 -3.38 -44.98 -51.74
CA ILE A 33 -4.34 -43.87 -51.42
C ILE A 33 -5.02 -44.13 -50.08
N GLU A 34 -5.30 -45.39 -49.74
CA GLU A 34 -5.86 -45.72 -48.41
C GLU A 34 -4.86 -45.44 -47.28
N ASP A 35 -3.59 -45.81 -47.46
CA ASP A 35 -2.52 -45.50 -46.50
C ASP A 35 -2.36 -43.96 -46.32
N LEU A 36 -2.39 -43.19 -47.42
CA LEU A 36 -2.37 -41.73 -47.38
C LEU A 36 -3.56 -41.17 -46.62
N ARG A 37 -4.78 -41.67 -46.87
CA ARG A 37 -5.99 -41.28 -46.15
C ARG A 37 -5.83 -41.49 -44.64
N LEU A 38 -5.32 -42.66 -44.24
CA LEU A 38 -5.12 -43.00 -42.82
C LEU A 38 -4.08 -42.09 -42.15
N ILE A 39 -2.98 -41.80 -42.86
CA ILE A 39 -1.92 -40.90 -42.38
C ILE A 39 -2.48 -39.48 -42.16
N ILE A 40 -3.23 -38.96 -43.15
CA ILE A 40 -3.84 -37.63 -43.07
C ILE A 40 -4.82 -37.57 -41.89
N ASN A 41 -5.75 -38.51 -41.78
CA ASN A 41 -6.71 -38.53 -40.67
C ASN A 41 -6.01 -38.63 -39.31
N LYS A 42 -4.95 -39.43 -39.20
CA LYS A 42 -4.14 -39.52 -37.98
C LYS A 42 -3.45 -38.20 -37.65
N MET A 43 -2.92 -37.51 -38.64
CA MET A 43 -2.31 -36.19 -38.50
C MET A 43 -3.35 -35.16 -37.99
N LEU A 44 -4.51 -35.08 -38.65
CA LEU A 44 -5.59 -34.16 -38.31
C LEU A 44 -6.08 -34.35 -36.87
N ASN A 45 -6.38 -35.61 -36.49
CA ASN A 45 -6.84 -35.93 -35.14
C ASN A 45 -5.79 -35.54 -34.08
N ARG A 46 -4.50 -35.86 -34.34
CA ARG A 46 -3.43 -35.47 -33.38
C ARG A 46 -3.25 -33.98 -33.29
N THR A 47 -3.36 -33.25 -34.38
CA THR A 47 -3.26 -31.80 -34.40
C THR A 47 -4.43 -31.17 -33.64
N LYS A 48 -5.66 -31.64 -33.90
CA LYS A 48 -6.87 -31.19 -33.20
C LYS A 48 -6.76 -31.38 -31.67
N LEU A 49 -6.34 -32.58 -31.22
CA LEU A 49 -6.15 -32.86 -29.81
C LEU A 49 -5.15 -31.91 -29.15
N LYS A 50 -4.06 -31.55 -29.82
CA LYS A 50 -3.08 -30.59 -29.27
C LYS A 50 -3.64 -29.19 -29.16
N ILE A 51 -4.39 -28.74 -30.18
CA ILE A 51 -5.09 -27.46 -30.16
C ILE A 51 -6.12 -27.42 -29.02
N ASP A 52 -6.91 -28.49 -28.87
CA ASP A 52 -7.92 -28.58 -27.79
C ASP A 52 -7.31 -28.52 -26.41
N ASN A 53 -6.16 -29.18 -26.18
CA ASN A 53 -5.44 -29.13 -24.93
C ASN A 53 -4.91 -27.71 -24.60
N ILE A 54 -4.38 -27.01 -25.62
CA ILE A 54 -3.94 -25.61 -25.44
C ILE A 54 -5.15 -24.71 -25.15
N ASN A 55 -6.27 -24.91 -25.85
CA ASN A 55 -7.50 -24.18 -25.62
C ASN A 55 -8.06 -24.45 -24.21
N LEU A 56 -7.95 -25.68 -23.70
CA LEU A 56 -8.33 -26.01 -22.32
C LEU A 56 -7.52 -25.19 -21.30
N LEU A 57 -6.21 -25.06 -21.53
CA LEU A 57 -5.33 -24.21 -20.70
C LEU A 57 -5.76 -22.75 -20.75
N LEU A 58 -5.92 -22.19 -21.94
CA LEU A 58 -6.34 -20.81 -22.16
C LEU A 58 -7.72 -20.51 -21.56
N ASN A 59 -8.68 -21.43 -21.71
CA ASN A 59 -10.00 -21.29 -21.11
C ASN A 59 -9.95 -21.28 -19.58
N SER A 60 -9.11 -22.11 -18.97
CA SER A 60 -8.90 -22.06 -17.51
C SER A 60 -8.34 -20.71 -17.08
N TYR A 61 -7.38 -20.16 -17.81
CA TYR A 61 -6.79 -18.86 -17.52
C TYR A 61 -7.77 -17.69 -17.75
N SER A 62 -8.63 -17.80 -18.77
CA SER A 62 -9.70 -16.81 -19.01
C SER A 62 -10.72 -16.75 -17.86
N GLN A 63 -10.86 -17.83 -17.10
CA GLN A 63 -11.67 -17.93 -15.89
C GLN A 63 -10.88 -17.62 -14.61
N SER A 64 -9.70 -16.99 -14.74
CA SER A 64 -8.81 -16.65 -13.63
C SER A 64 -8.24 -17.83 -12.86
N ASN A 65 -8.33 -19.06 -13.40
CA ASN A 65 -7.71 -20.26 -12.83
C ASN A 65 -6.29 -20.45 -13.40
N TYR A 66 -5.36 -19.61 -12.94
CA TYR A 66 -3.96 -19.60 -13.41
C TYR A 66 -3.10 -20.75 -12.86
N VAL A 67 -3.61 -21.51 -11.87
CA VAL A 67 -2.90 -22.67 -11.31
C VAL A 67 -3.18 -23.96 -12.08
N PHE A 68 -4.14 -23.93 -13.00
CA PHE A 68 -4.45 -25.08 -13.86
C PHE A 68 -3.26 -25.47 -14.72
N LYS A 69 -2.99 -26.77 -14.82
CA LYS A 69 -1.92 -27.36 -15.65
C LYS A 69 -2.47 -28.57 -16.41
N LEU A 70 -1.99 -28.75 -17.63
CA LEU A 70 -2.24 -29.98 -18.37
C LEU A 70 -1.55 -31.15 -17.65
N ASP A 71 -2.23 -32.30 -17.61
CA ASP A 71 -1.65 -33.55 -17.12
C ASP A 71 -0.65 -34.17 -18.12
N GLU A 72 0.04 -35.24 -17.71
CA GLU A 72 1.06 -35.88 -18.53
C GLU A 72 0.49 -36.54 -19.80
N ILE A 73 -0.80 -36.95 -19.78
CA ILE A 73 -1.48 -37.53 -20.95
C ILE A 73 -1.77 -36.44 -21.97
N GLN A 74 -2.27 -35.29 -21.51
CA GLN A 74 -2.57 -34.12 -22.33
C GLN A 74 -1.30 -33.51 -22.96
N LYS A 75 -0.18 -33.53 -22.25
CA LYS A 75 1.13 -33.07 -22.76
C LYS A 75 1.76 -34.04 -23.73
N LYS A 76 1.32 -35.31 -23.77
CA LYS A 76 1.93 -36.32 -24.60
C LYS A 76 1.87 -35.95 -26.09
N GLY A 77 3.04 -35.94 -26.74
CA GLY A 77 3.17 -35.58 -28.15
C GLY A 77 3.17 -34.08 -28.45
N MET A 78 3.23 -33.23 -27.43
CA MET A 78 3.48 -31.80 -27.55
C MET A 78 4.98 -31.55 -27.76
N TYR A 79 5.43 -31.65 -29.03
CA TYR A 79 6.83 -31.39 -29.41
C TYR A 79 6.89 -30.23 -30.42
N GLY A 80 8.07 -29.71 -30.68
CA GLY A 80 8.29 -28.61 -31.62
C GLY A 80 7.41 -27.39 -31.29
N ASP A 81 6.75 -26.82 -32.26
CA ASP A 81 5.96 -25.61 -32.14
C ASP A 81 4.80 -25.75 -31.13
N PHE A 82 4.13 -26.91 -31.09
CA PHE A 82 3.10 -27.18 -30.08
C PHE A 82 3.67 -27.28 -28.68
N GLY A 83 4.87 -27.81 -28.52
CA GLY A 83 5.56 -27.83 -27.22
C GLY A 83 5.93 -26.43 -26.76
N THR A 84 6.46 -25.62 -27.65
CA THR A 84 6.77 -24.21 -27.38
C THR A 84 5.53 -23.43 -27.00
N LEU A 85 4.43 -23.59 -27.77
CA LEU A 85 3.18 -22.90 -27.49
C LEU A 85 2.58 -23.32 -26.14
N CYS A 86 2.59 -24.62 -25.83
CA CYS A 86 2.12 -25.13 -24.54
C CYS A 86 2.96 -24.59 -23.37
N THR A 87 4.28 -24.58 -23.51
CA THR A 87 5.20 -24.03 -22.48
C THR A 87 5.01 -22.55 -22.29
N SER A 88 4.93 -21.77 -23.36
CA SER A 88 4.71 -20.32 -23.30
C SER A 88 3.37 -19.99 -22.66
N THR A 89 2.32 -20.73 -22.99
CA THR A 89 1.00 -20.56 -22.35
C THR A 89 1.07 -20.90 -20.85
N SER A 90 1.77 -21.97 -20.48
CA SER A 90 1.95 -22.34 -19.06
C SER A 90 2.72 -21.29 -18.27
N LEU A 91 3.78 -20.72 -18.87
CA LEU A 91 4.55 -19.62 -18.25
C LEU A 91 3.69 -18.37 -18.08
N LEU A 92 2.80 -18.07 -19.04
CA LEU A 92 1.84 -16.96 -18.89
C LEU A 92 0.94 -17.17 -17.67
N GLY A 93 0.41 -18.37 -17.47
CA GLY A 93 -0.39 -18.72 -16.29
C GLY A 93 0.40 -18.56 -15.00
N GLN A 94 1.64 -19.07 -14.96
CA GLN A 94 2.50 -18.93 -13.79
C GLN A 94 2.78 -17.47 -13.45
N SER A 95 3.21 -16.67 -14.43
CA SER A 95 3.48 -15.24 -14.22
C SER A 95 2.23 -14.48 -13.76
N SER A 96 1.06 -14.79 -14.31
CA SER A 96 -0.20 -14.20 -13.88
C SER A 96 -0.54 -14.57 -12.43
N SER A 97 -0.33 -15.83 -12.04
CA SER A 97 -0.53 -16.28 -10.65
C SER A 97 0.40 -15.57 -9.67
N GLU A 98 1.68 -15.42 -10.03
CA GLU A 98 2.67 -14.70 -9.23
C GLU A 98 2.33 -13.21 -9.07
N LEU A 99 1.90 -12.56 -10.15
CA LEU A 99 1.45 -11.16 -10.11
C LEU A 99 0.24 -10.97 -9.19
N ILE A 100 -0.75 -11.86 -9.27
CA ILE A 100 -1.92 -11.79 -8.39
C ILE A 100 -1.53 -12.00 -6.92
N ALA A 101 -0.63 -12.93 -6.63
CA ALA A 101 -0.12 -13.15 -5.29
C ALA A 101 0.60 -11.90 -4.75
N MET A 102 1.44 -11.25 -5.55
CA MET A 102 2.09 -9.99 -5.17
C MET A 102 1.08 -8.86 -4.91
N ILE A 103 0.07 -8.70 -5.77
CA ILE A 103 -0.97 -7.68 -5.59
C ILE A 103 -1.76 -7.95 -4.31
N THR A 104 -2.11 -9.21 -4.03
CA THR A 104 -2.83 -9.60 -2.82
C THR A 104 -2.02 -9.28 -1.57
N ASN A 105 -0.72 -9.61 -1.55
CA ASN A 105 0.17 -9.31 -0.43
C ASN A 105 0.32 -7.80 -0.22
N ALA A 106 0.51 -7.03 -1.29
CA ALA A 106 0.58 -5.57 -1.22
C ALA A 106 -0.74 -4.96 -0.70
N GLY A 107 -1.88 -5.52 -1.09
CA GLY A 107 -3.20 -5.12 -0.57
C GLY A 107 -3.35 -5.37 0.93
N MET A 108 -2.90 -6.51 1.42
CA MET A 108 -2.90 -6.84 2.85
C MET A 108 -1.97 -5.92 3.65
N GLU A 109 -0.79 -5.61 3.12
CA GLU A 109 0.14 -4.67 3.73
C GLU A 109 -0.43 -3.26 3.80
N LEU A 110 -1.07 -2.80 2.72
CA LEU A 110 -1.75 -1.50 2.68
C LEU A 110 -2.89 -1.43 3.70
N GLU A 111 -3.70 -2.48 3.83
CA GLU A 111 -4.76 -2.56 4.85
C GLU A 111 -4.18 -2.44 6.26
N ASN A 112 -3.10 -3.16 6.55
CA ASN A 112 -2.43 -3.08 7.85
C ASN A 112 -1.86 -1.68 8.13
N ASN A 113 -1.20 -1.07 7.16
CA ASN A 113 -0.66 0.29 7.28
C ASN A 113 -1.76 1.33 7.51
N THR A 114 -2.92 1.14 6.86
CA THR A 114 -4.09 2.01 7.08
C THR A 114 -4.63 1.91 8.51
N LYS A 115 -4.67 0.70 9.09
CA LYS A 115 -5.05 0.50 10.51
C LYS A 115 -4.09 1.18 11.47
N ILE A 116 -2.77 1.04 11.22
CA ILE A 116 -1.73 1.70 12.02
C ILE A 116 -1.88 3.23 11.93
N LEU A 117 -2.08 3.76 10.73
CA LEU A 117 -2.28 5.19 10.51
C LEU A 117 -3.50 5.72 11.25
N ALA A 118 -4.62 4.99 11.23
CA ALA A 118 -5.83 5.36 11.96
C ALA A 118 -5.59 5.38 13.48
N SER A 119 -4.89 4.39 14.03
CA SER A 119 -4.50 4.36 15.45
C SER A 119 -3.61 5.53 15.83
N SER A 120 -2.55 5.78 15.05
CA SER A 120 -1.63 6.90 15.30
C SER A 120 -2.31 8.26 15.19
N SER A 121 -3.27 8.42 14.26
CA SER A 121 -4.06 9.65 14.15
C SER A 121 -4.93 9.89 15.39
N ASN A 122 -5.51 8.83 15.95
CA ASN A 122 -6.29 8.92 17.17
C ASN A 122 -5.41 9.29 18.39
N GLU A 123 -4.24 8.66 18.53
CA GLU A 123 -3.27 9.00 19.57
C GLU A 123 -2.79 10.46 19.46
N LEU A 124 -2.55 10.93 18.23
CA LEU A 124 -2.17 12.33 17.99
C LEU A 124 -3.27 13.30 18.39
N ALA A 125 -4.54 12.98 18.09
CA ALA A 125 -5.68 13.79 18.51
C ALA A 125 -5.80 13.88 20.03
N LEU A 126 -5.64 12.76 20.75
CA LEU A 126 -5.63 12.72 22.22
C LEU A 126 -4.47 13.54 22.80
N SER A 127 -3.25 13.36 22.26
CA SER A 127 -2.07 14.12 22.69
C SER A 127 -2.24 15.62 22.45
N SER A 128 -2.82 16.01 21.32
CA SER A 128 -3.10 17.42 21.01
C SER A 128 -4.10 18.03 21.98
N THR A 129 -5.14 17.30 22.37
CA THR A 129 -6.11 17.73 23.37
C THR A 129 -5.44 17.91 24.74
N GLN A 130 -4.57 16.98 25.14
CA GLN A 130 -3.80 17.07 26.37
C GLN A 130 -2.86 18.28 26.39
N GLN A 131 -2.18 18.53 25.25
CA GLN A 131 -1.32 19.70 25.09
C GLN A 131 -2.11 21.01 25.19
N ALA A 132 -3.29 21.09 24.59
CA ALA A 132 -4.15 22.26 24.70
C ALA A 132 -4.52 22.56 26.17
N SER A 133 -4.92 21.52 26.92
CA SER A 133 -5.21 21.67 28.37
C SER A 133 -4.00 22.13 29.18
N SER A 134 -2.80 21.59 28.87
CA SER A 134 -1.56 22.01 29.56
C SER A 134 -1.18 23.46 29.23
N LEU A 135 -1.44 23.90 27.99
CA LEU A 135 -1.25 25.32 27.61
C LEU A 135 -2.22 26.26 28.34
N GLU A 136 -3.48 25.86 28.47
CA GLU A 136 -4.46 26.65 29.26
C GLU A 136 -4.01 26.80 30.71
N GLN A 137 -3.56 25.70 31.35
CA GLN A 137 -3.04 25.75 32.74
C GLN A 137 -1.78 26.62 32.82
N SER A 138 -0.87 26.55 31.86
CA SER A 138 0.33 27.40 31.83
C SER A 138 -0.01 28.86 31.65
N SER A 139 -1.00 29.19 30.81
CA SER A 139 -1.50 30.55 30.63
C SER A 139 -2.09 31.10 31.93
N ALA A 140 -2.92 30.33 32.63
CA ALA A 140 -3.49 30.74 33.93
C ALA A 140 -2.39 30.97 34.98
N ALA A 141 -1.36 30.14 35.04
CA ALA A 141 -0.22 30.31 35.91
C ALA A 141 0.58 31.58 35.60
N LEU A 142 0.77 31.91 34.30
CA LEU A 142 1.43 33.16 33.89
C LEU A 142 0.61 34.40 34.26
N GLU A 143 -0.71 34.36 34.14
CA GLU A 143 -1.58 35.44 34.60
C GLU A 143 -1.44 35.67 36.13
N GLN A 144 -1.40 34.59 36.90
CA GLN A 144 -1.20 34.70 38.37
C GLN A 144 0.19 35.26 38.72
N ILE A 145 1.25 34.81 38.02
CA ILE A 145 2.61 35.37 38.18
C ILE A 145 2.62 36.86 37.86
N THR A 146 1.98 37.26 36.77
CA THR A 146 1.88 38.67 36.36
C THR A 146 1.17 39.51 37.42
N SER A 147 0.07 39.01 37.99
CA SER A 147 -0.62 39.64 39.11
C SER A 147 0.27 39.77 40.34
N ASN A 148 1.01 38.73 40.71
CA ASN A 148 1.93 38.75 41.84
C ASN A 148 3.07 39.77 41.64
N ILE A 149 3.62 39.87 40.42
CA ILE A 149 4.63 40.86 40.07
C ILE A 149 4.07 42.26 40.26
N ARG A 150 2.83 42.54 39.82
CA ARG A 150 2.18 43.83 40.01
C ARG A 150 2.01 44.18 41.50
N ASN A 151 1.53 43.23 42.31
CA ASN A 151 1.40 43.41 43.74
C ASN A 151 2.75 43.69 44.43
N ASN A 152 3.81 43.00 43.96
CA ASN A 152 5.18 43.23 44.46
C ASN A 152 5.66 44.66 44.13
N TYR A 153 5.37 45.17 42.93
CA TYR A 153 5.68 46.54 42.55
C TYR A 153 4.95 47.55 43.44
N GLU A 154 3.69 47.34 43.75
CA GLU A 154 2.92 48.21 44.66
C GLU A 154 3.50 48.19 46.09
N ASN A 155 3.91 47.01 46.58
CA ASN A 155 4.54 46.87 47.88
C ASN A 155 5.93 47.55 47.93
N MET A 156 6.72 47.41 46.87
CA MET A 156 8.03 48.12 46.74
C MET A 156 7.85 49.64 46.81
N ASN A 157 6.84 50.21 46.14
CA ASN A 157 6.54 51.63 46.20
C ASN A 157 6.14 52.06 47.59
N LYS A 158 5.33 51.28 48.34
CA LYS A 158 5.00 51.53 49.70
C LYS A 158 6.24 51.49 50.60
N MET A 159 7.10 50.52 50.44
CA MET A 159 8.37 50.40 51.16
C MET A 159 9.30 51.60 50.91
N MET A 160 9.38 52.08 49.68
CA MET A 160 10.17 53.26 49.34
C MET A 160 9.64 54.50 50.00
N ASN A 161 8.33 54.69 50.07
CA ASN A 161 7.70 55.79 50.80
C ASN A 161 8.00 55.75 52.35
N ILE A 162 7.86 54.53 52.92
CA ILE A 162 8.19 54.31 54.36
C ILE A 162 9.68 54.61 54.62
N ALA A 163 10.58 54.17 53.71
CA ALA A 163 12.00 54.47 53.88
C ALA A 163 12.31 55.97 53.83
N ASN A 164 11.61 56.71 52.96
CA ASN A 164 11.71 58.16 52.92
C ASN A 164 11.20 58.81 54.22
N ASP A 165 10.04 58.37 54.73
CA ASP A 165 9.47 58.84 55.99
C ASP A 165 10.40 58.58 57.19
N VAL A 166 11.04 57.41 57.21
CA VAL A 166 12.04 57.07 58.25
C VAL A 166 13.29 57.94 58.13
N ASN A 167 13.76 58.20 56.90
CA ASN A 167 14.89 59.09 56.68
C ASN A 167 14.59 60.55 57.16
N ASP A 168 13.39 61.05 56.88
CA ASP A 168 12.94 62.39 57.34
C ASP A 168 12.81 62.43 58.82
N ALA A 169 12.23 61.42 59.46
CA ALA A 169 12.15 61.31 60.91
C ALA A 169 13.54 61.27 61.59
N ALA A 170 14.49 60.53 60.98
CA ALA A 170 15.88 60.49 61.44
C ALA A 170 16.56 61.90 61.40
N ASN A 171 16.34 62.60 60.27
CA ASN A 171 16.87 63.98 60.12
C ASN A 171 16.30 64.96 61.11
N VAL A 172 14.99 64.86 61.36
CA VAL A 172 14.32 65.69 62.43
C VAL A 172 14.87 65.36 63.83
N GLY A 173 15.00 64.04 64.14
CA GLY A 173 15.57 63.57 65.42
C GLY A 173 17.00 64.04 65.62
N SER A 174 17.87 63.97 64.55
CA SER A 174 19.21 64.51 64.60
C SER A 174 19.24 66.00 64.89
N LYS A 175 18.34 66.75 64.27
CA LYS A 175 18.21 68.21 64.48
C LYS A 175 17.81 68.54 65.94
N PHE A 176 16.85 67.79 66.49
CA PHE A 176 16.46 67.96 67.90
C PHE A 176 17.60 67.58 68.85
N ALA A 177 18.35 66.51 68.58
CA ALA A 177 19.49 66.11 69.39
C ALA A 177 20.57 67.21 69.40
N PHE A 178 20.85 67.77 68.23
CA PHE A 178 21.80 68.91 68.11
C PHE A 178 21.33 70.15 68.86
N GLN A 179 20.05 70.52 68.72
CA GLN A 179 19.48 71.63 69.47
C GLN A 179 19.55 71.43 70.99
N THR A 180 19.25 70.22 71.45
CA THR A 180 19.34 69.89 72.92
C THR A 180 20.77 69.96 73.40
N SER A 181 21.75 69.45 72.64
CA SER A 181 23.19 69.56 72.93
C SER A 181 23.64 71.01 73.03
N SER A 182 23.22 71.85 72.06
CA SER A 182 23.53 73.30 72.06
C SER A 182 22.90 74.04 73.27
N SER A 183 21.68 73.71 73.62
CA SER A 183 21.02 74.29 74.79
C SER A 183 21.66 73.86 76.13
N MET A 184 22.21 72.67 76.21
CA MET A 184 22.99 72.21 77.36
C MET A 184 24.33 72.95 77.52
N ASP A 185 24.99 73.26 76.37
CA ASP A 185 26.21 74.05 76.38
C ASP A 185 26.00 75.50 76.81
N GLU A 186 24.79 76.09 76.62
CA GLU A 186 24.41 77.45 77.08
C GLU A 186 24.09 77.51 78.58
N ILE A 187 23.86 76.41 79.21
CA ILE A 187 23.50 76.34 80.64
C ILE A 187 24.75 76.11 81.50
N ASN A 188 25.88 75.73 80.92
CA ASN A 188 27.13 75.48 81.65
C ASN A 188 28.07 76.68 81.55
#